data_26192818140a79d039970005d5551d9b
#
_entry.id   26192818140a79d039970005d5551d9b
#
_cell.length_a   1.000
_cell.length_b   1.000
_cell.length_c   1.000
_cell.angle_alpha   90.00
_cell.angle_beta   90.00
_cell.angle_gamma   90.00
#
_symmetry.space_group_name_H-M   'P 1'
#
loop_
_entity.id
_entity.type
_entity.pdbx_description
1 polymer ?
#
loop_
_entity_poly.entity_id
_entity_poly.type
_entity_poly.pdbx_seq_one_letter_code
_entity_poly.pdbx_strand_id
1 'polypeptide(L)'
;MIAAIALAAAFAASSALAQQPPQGTRLVGTIAGVDGPTLTIKTKQDEVKVTTTPNVMVIAARKGTIADVKKGDYIGVGATPQADGSQKAIRVNIFAEPQRGVGEGFRPWDRPNTTMTNATVDSTVTSVDGQVVMLTYKGGEKKIIIGPDAQIIYNVVGDKSDLKTGASVVIVGANKAPDGSYSAARVNVGRDGYVLN
;
A
#
# COMPACT_ATOMS: atom_id res chain seq x y z
N MET A 1 61.06 -12.62 -39.35
CA MET A 1 60.22 -13.20 -38.30
C MET A 1 59.77 -12.05 -37.42
N ILE A 2 58.53 -11.64 -37.57
CA ILE A 2 57.92 -10.51 -36.79
C ILE A 2 56.90 -11.14 -35.84
N ALA A 3 57.19 -11.06 -34.55
CA ALA A 3 56.29 -11.55 -33.50
C ALA A 3 55.28 -10.48 -33.16
N ALA A 4 54.00 -10.75 -33.39
CA ALA A 4 52.89 -9.88 -32.96
C ALA A 4 52.45 -10.25 -31.54
N ILE A 5 52.60 -9.31 -30.61
CA ILE A 5 52.12 -9.43 -29.24
C ILE A 5 50.67 -8.89 -29.22
N ALA A 6 49.68 -9.78 -29.00
CA ALA A 6 48.30 -9.41 -28.78
C ALA A 6 48.07 -9.08 -27.29
N LEU A 7 47.76 -7.81 -27.00
CA LEU A 7 47.42 -7.34 -25.67
C LEU A 7 45.90 -7.52 -25.45
N ALA A 8 45.50 -8.50 -24.64
CA ALA A 8 44.09 -8.69 -24.26
C ALA A 8 43.76 -7.78 -23.08
N ALA A 9 42.94 -6.76 -23.34
CA ALA A 9 42.38 -5.91 -22.31
C ALA A 9 41.16 -6.58 -21.69
N ALA A 10 41.26 -7.03 -20.45
CA ALA A 10 40.15 -7.55 -19.66
C ALA A 10 39.32 -6.37 -19.10
N PHE A 11 38.14 -6.16 -19.64
CA PHE A 11 37.16 -5.24 -19.05
C PHE A 11 36.48 -5.92 -17.84
N ALA A 12 36.87 -5.53 -16.63
CA ALA A 12 36.17 -5.89 -15.41
C ALA A 12 34.87 -5.03 -15.33
N ALA A 13 33.76 -5.63 -15.69
CA ALA A 13 32.44 -5.05 -15.44
C ALA A 13 32.12 -5.10 -13.93
N SER A 14 32.33 -3.99 -13.23
CA SER A 14 31.87 -3.83 -11.85
C SER A 14 30.36 -3.74 -11.84
N SER A 15 29.68 -4.82 -11.47
CA SER A 15 28.25 -4.82 -11.19
C SER A 15 28.00 -3.94 -9.95
N ALA A 16 27.56 -2.71 -10.15
CA ALA A 16 27.04 -1.88 -9.08
C ALA A 16 25.76 -2.53 -8.58
N LEU A 17 25.84 -3.23 -7.45
CA LEU A 17 24.67 -3.65 -6.69
C LEU A 17 23.97 -2.36 -6.24
N ALA A 18 22.88 -2.03 -6.92
CA ALA A 18 21.97 -0.98 -6.46
C ALA A 18 21.45 -1.43 -5.09
N GLN A 19 21.96 -0.84 -4.03
CA GLN A 19 21.43 -1.00 -2.68
C GLN A 19 19.98 -0.53 -2.70
N GLN A 20 19.05 -1.48 -2.59
CA GLN A 20 17.67 -1.14 -2.28
C GLN A 20 17.66 -0.36 -0.95
N PRO A 21 16.99 0.80 -0.89
CA PRO A 21 16.87 1.52 0.37
C PRO A 21 16.29 0.57 1.41
N PRO A 22 16.78 0.60 2.67
CA PRO A 22 16.30 -0.28 3.71
C PRO A 22 14.78 -0.16 3.81
N GLN A 23 14.10 -1.25 3.54
CA GLN A 23 12.65 -1.31 3.69
C GLN A 23 12.37 -1.21 5.19
N GLY A 24 11.82 -0.08 5.62
CA GLY A 24 11.51 0.16 7.02
C GLY A 24 10.53 -0.89 7.56
N THR A 25 10.51 -1.05 8.86
CA THR A 25 9.67 -2.03 9.57
C THR A 25 8.18 -1.73 9.36
N ARG A 26 7.38 -2.78 9.14
CA ARG A 26 5.92 -2.70 9.19
C ARG A 26 5.46 -2.98 10.61
N LEU A 27 4.74 -2.02 11.21
CA LEU A 27 4.13 -2.16 12.52
C LEU A 27 2.61 -2.21 12.36
N VAL A 28 1.96 -3.15 13.04
CA VAL A 28 0.50 -3.32 13.08
C VAL A 28 0.06 -3.46 14.52
N GLY A 29 -0.92 -2.67 14.93
CA GLY A 29 -1.39 -2.73 16.30
C GLY A 29 -2.52 -1.75 16.60
N THR A 30 -2.65 -1.42 17.87
CA THR A 30 -3.60 -0.45 18.41
C THR A 30 -2.84 0.62 19.17
N ILE A 31 -3.23 1.87 19.03
CA ILE A 31 -2.65 2.97 19.81
C ILE A 31 -3.09 2.79 21.27
N ALA A 32 -2.13 2.50 22.15
CA ALA A 32 -2.37 2.38 23.58
C ALA A 32 -2.25 3.73 24.30
N GLY A 33 -1.45 4.67 23.77
CA GLY A 33 -1.27 6.00 24.32
C GLY A 33 -0.71 6.98 23.30
N VAL A 34 -0.95 8.27 23.55
CA VAL A 34 -0.44 9.37 22.74
C VAL A 34 0.18 10.39 23.69
N ASP A 35 1.45 10.70 23.52
CA ASP A 35 2.19 11.72 24.28
C ASP A 35 2.93 12.63 23.29
N GLY A 36 2.35 13.78 23.01
CA GLY A 36 2.85 14.69 22.00
C GLY A 36 3.03 14.01 20.65
N PRO A 37 4.26 13.96 20.08
CA PRO A 37 4.53 13.29 18.82
C PRO A 37 4.71 11.77 18.97
N THR A 38 4.74 11.23 20.19
CA THR A 38 5.03 9.82 20.44
C THR A 38 3.76 9.00 20.63
N LEU A 39 3.63 7.97 19.82
CA LEU A 39 2.58 6.95 19.93
C LEU A 39 3.13 5.73 20.65
N THR A 40 2.42 5.24 21.66
CA THR A 40 2.62 3.89 22.20
C THR A 40 1.70 2.94 21.45
N ILE A 41 2.27 1.97 20.74
CA ILE A 41 1.51 1.03 19.91
C ILE A 41 1.63 -0.36 20.52
N LYS A 42 0.50 -0.95 20.88
CA LYS A 42 0.39 -2.35 21.28
C LYS A 42 0.28 -3.22 20.03
N THR A 43 1.33 -3.97 19.73
CA THR A 43 1.38 -4.96 18.66
C THR A 43 0.91 -6.33 19.18
N LYS A 44 0.97 -7.36 18.37
CA LYS A 44 0.69 -8.74 18.81
C LYS A 44 1.76 -9.29 19.77
N GLN A 45 2.97 -8.75 19.74
CA GLN A 45 4.13 -9.26 20.48
C GLN A 45 4.48 -8.33 21.65
N ASP A 46 4.62 -7.03 21.38
CA ASP A 46 5.16 -6.04 22.31
C ASP A 46 4.42 -4.72 22.26
N GLU A 47 4.69 -3.86 23.23
CA GLU A 47 4.44 -2.42 23.13
C GLU A 47 5.67 -1.72 22.59
N VAL A 48 5.49 -0.90 21.56
CA VAL A 48 6.57 -0.14 20.93
C VAL A 48 6.25 1.35 20.93
N LYS A 49 7.28 2.18 21.10
CA LYS A 49 7.18 3.64 20.98
C LYS A 49 7.52 4.05 19.54
N VAL A 50 6.66 4.86 18.97
CA VAL A 50 6.85 5.42 17.62
C VAL A 50 6.73 6.93 17.67
N THR A 51 7.82 7.64 17.40
CA THR A 51 7.81 9.10 17.29
C THR A 51 7.44 9.50 15.86
N THR A 52 6.38 10.25 15.72
CA THR A 52 5.97 10.79 14.41
C THR A 52 6.81 12.02 14.07
N THR A 53 7.13 12.17 12.77
CA THR A 53 7.79 13.40 12.29
C THR A 53 6.86 14.61 12.44
N PRO A 54 7.40 15.86 12.49
CA PRO A 54 6.57 17.07 12.56
C PRO A 54 5.49 17.15 11.48
N ASN A 55 5.84 16.71 10.26
CA ASN A 55 4.96 16.69 9.07
C ASN A 55 4.44 15.28 8.79
N VAL A 56 4.10 14.51 9.81
CA VAL A 56 3.58 13.15 9.64
C VAL A 56 2.32 13.17 8.76
N MET A 57 2.33 12.33 7.73
CA MET A 57 1.15 12.09 6.91
C MET A 57 0.25 11.08 7.61
N VAL A 58 -0.93 11.50 8.00
CA VAL A 58 -1.96 10.60 8.55
C VAL A 58 -2.94 10.24 7.43
N ILE A 59 -3.15 8.94 7.22
CA ILE A 59 -4.16 8.40 6.32
C ILE A 59 -5.19 7.69 7.18
N ALA A 60 -6.40 8.22 7.21
CA ALA A 60 -7.50 7.62 7.93
C ALA A 60 -8.29 6.68 7.00
N ALA A 61 -8.48 5.44 7.44
CA ALA A 61 -9.21 4.42 6.70
C ALA A 61 -10.53 4.10 7.37
N ARG A 62 -11.58 3.96 6.58
CA ARG A 62 -12.90 3.50 7.00
C ARG A 62 -13.40 2.38 6.10
N LYS A 63 -14.42 1.66 6.54
CA LYS A 63 -15.16 0.75 5.65
C LYS A 63 -15.76 1.56 4.51
N GLY A 64 -15.52 1.11 3.28
CA GLY A 64 -16.12 1.66 2.08
C GLY A 64 -17.27 0.79 1.56
N THR A 65 -17.92 1.29 0.53
CA THR A 65 -18.98 0.62 -0.22
C THR A 65 -18.66 0.64 -1.72
N ILE A 66 -19.35 -0.16 -2.50
CA ILE A 66 -19.22 -0.16 -3.97
C ILE A 66 -19.50 1.23 -4.54
N ALA A 67 -20.44 1.97 -3.96
CA ALA A 67 -20.79 3.32 -4.39
C ALA A 67 -19.69 4.37 -4.14
N ASP A 68 -18.72 4.05 -3.29
CA ASP A 68 -17.54 4.91 -3.08
C ASP A 68 -16.52 4.82 -4.24
N VAL A 69 -16.57 3.77 -5.07
CA VAL A 69 -15.65 3.58 -6.22
C VAL A 69 -16.15 4.37 -7.40
N LYS A 70 -15.45 5.42 -7.81
CA LYS A 70 -15.86 6.35 -8.85
C LYS A 70 -14.81 6.49 -9.94
N LYS A 71 -15.25 6.94 -11.12
CA LYS A 71 -14.34 7.36 -12.18
C LYS A 71 -13.39 8.43 -11.67
N GLY A 72 -12.10 8.27 -12.00
CA GLY A 72 -11.02 9.15 -11.60
C GLY A 72 -10.33 8.75 -10.29
N ASP A 73 -10.93 7.87 -9.47
CA ASP A 73 -10.29 7.38 -8.27
C ASP A 73 -9.02 6.58 -8.61
N TYR A 74 -8.02 6.69 -7.75
CA TYR A 74 -6.88 5.79 -7.78
C TYR A 74 -7.13 4.66 -6.79
N ILE A 75 -7.19 3.41 -7.26
CA ILE A 75 -7.52 2.26 -6.44
C ILE A 75 -6.49 1.14 -6.54
N GLY A 76 -6.35 0.39 -5.46
CA GLY A 76 -5.60 -0.87 -5.42
C GLY A 76 -6.57 -2.03 -5.28
N VAL A 77 -6.52 -2.99 -6.21
CA VAL A 77 -7.43 -4.13 -6.21
C VAL A 77 -6.65 -5.42 -6.07
N GLY A 78 -6.85 -6.12 -4.95
CA GLY A 78 -6.48 -7.52 -4.83
C GLY A 78 -7.59 -8.39 -5.41
N ALA A 79 -7.28 -9.26 -6.37
CA ALA A 79 -8.28 -9.96 -7.14
C ALA A 79 -7.87 -11.39 -7.53
N THR A 80 -8.84 -12.20 -7.94
CA THR A 80 -8.64 -13.53 -8.54
C THR A 80 -8.87 -13.43 -10.04
N PRO A 81 -7.94 -13.90 -10.89
CA PRO A 81 -8.12 -13.99 -12.33
C PRO A 81 -9.33 -14.85 -12.71
N GLN A 82 -10.08 -14.43 -13.72
CA GLN A 82 -11.19 -15.16 -14.30
C GLN A 82 -10.82 -15.72 -15.68
N ALA A 83 -11.55 -16.74 -16.14
CA ALA A 83 -11.30 -17.41 -17.43
C ALA A 83 -11.46 -16.46 -18.65
N ASP A 84 -12.28 -15.40 -18.53
CA ASP A 84 -12.48 -14.37 -19.56
C ASP A 84 -11.42 -13.26 -19.54
N GLY A 85 -10.38 -13.39 -18.72
CA GLY A 85 -9.31 -12.40 -18.54
C GLY A 85 -9.66 -11.25 -17.59
N SER A 86 -10.90 -11.15 -17.11
CA SER A 86 -11.27 -10.20 -16.06
C SER A 86 -10.70 -10.62 -14.70
N GLN A 87 -10.82 -9.73 -13.71
CA GLN A 87 -10.36 -9.95 -12.35
C GLN A 87 -11.54 -9.79 -11.40
N LYS A 88 -11.84 -10.79 -10.56
CA LYS A 88 -12.85 -10.68 -9.51
C LYS A 88 -12.20 -10.13 -8.24
N ALA A 89 -12.65 -8.96 -7.80
CA ALA A 89 -12.10 -8.29 -6.63
C ALA A 89 -12.37 -9.07 -5.33
N ILE A 90 -11.33 -9.23 -4.52
CA ILE A 90 -11.39 -9.70 -3.15
C ILE A 90 -11.37 -8.50 -2.21
N ARG A 91 -10.50 -7.52 -2.52
CA ARG A 91 -10.32 -6.29 -1.77
C ARG A 91 -10.11 -5.12 -2.72
N VAL A 92 -10.77 -4.02 -2.43
CA VAL A 92 -10.57 -2.73 -3.11
C VAL A 92 -10.11 -1.72 -2.07
N ASN A 93 -9.02 -1.05 -2.34
CA ASN A 93 -8.47 0.01 -1.52
C ASN A 93 -8.53 1.31 -2.32
N ILE A 94 -9.47 2.20 -1.99
CA ILE A 94 -9.56 3.53 -2.59
C ILE A 94 -8.51 4.39 -1.90
N PHE A 95 -7.52 4.86 -2.62
CA PHE A 95 -6.42 5.63 -2.07
C PHE A 95 -6.81 7.09 -1.87
N ALA A 96 -6.29 7.70 -0.80
CA ALA A 96 -6.33 9.16 -0.66
C ALA A 96 -5.44 9.82 -1.74
N GLU A 97 -5.78 11.02 -2.18
CA GLU A 97 -5.09 11.68 -3.29
C GLU A 97 -3.55 11.76 -3.15
N PRO A 98 -2.95 12.03 -1.96
CA PRO A 98 -1.49 12.01 -1.80
C PRO A 98 -0.84 10.65 -2.03
N GLN A 99 -1.65 9.58 -2.14
CA GLN A 99 -1.16 8.22 -2.41
C GLN A 99 -1.30 7.83 -3.89
N ARG A 100 -1.82 8.72 -4.75
CA ARG A 100 -1.96 8.46 -6.20
C ARG A 100 -0.61 8.07 -6.80
N GLY A 101 -0.59 7.03 -7.62
CA GLY A 101 0.60 6.50 -8.27
C GLY A 101 1.41 5.50 -7.42
N VAL A 102 1.10 5.33 -6.13
CA VAL A 102 1.81 4.36 -5.28
C VAL A 102 1.64 2.95 -5.80
N GLY A 103 2.75 2.31 -6.19
CA GLY A 103 2.78 0.94 -6.68
C GLY A 103 1.92 0.69 -7.91
N GLU A 104 1.81 1.68 -8.81
CA GLU A 104 1.04 1.58 -10.06
C GLU A 104 1.44 0.36 -10.87
N GLY A 105 0.45 -0.30 -11.46
CA GLY A 105 0.64 -1.43 -12.35
C GLY A 105 -0.08 -2.70 -11.90
N PHE A 106 0.17 -3.76 -12.67
CA PHE A 106 -0.38 -5.10 -12.46
C PHE A 106 0.73 -6.08 -12.10
N ARG A 107 0.53 -6.90 -11.04
CA ARG A 107 1.52 -7.85 -10.53
C ARG A 107 0.87 -9.00 -9.76
N PRO A 108 1.56 -10.13 -9.53
CA PRO A 108 1.15 -11.12 -8.55
C PRO A 108 0.96 -10.49 -7.16
N TRP A 109 0.00 -11.00 -6.38
CA TRP A 109 -0.23 -10.58 -5.01
C TRP A 109 0.37 -11.60 -4.01
N ASP A 110 0.18 -11.36 -2.69
CA ASP A 110 0.72 -12.13 -1.58
C ASP A 110 0.10 -13.51 -1.37
N ARG A 111 -0.99 -13.83 -2.10
CA ARG A 111 -1.69 -15.13 -2.04
C ARG A 111 -1.54 -15.87 -3.36
N PRO A 112 -1.46 -17.21 -3.34
CA PRO A 112 -1.46 -18.01 -4.57
C PRO A 112 -2.66 -17.69 -5.47
N ASN A 113 -2.44 -17.64 -6.77
CA ASN A 113 -3.47 -17.36 -7.78
C ASN A 113 -4.23 -16.04 -7.57
N THR A 114 -3.58 -15.03 -6.99
CA THR A 114 -4.14 -13.69 -6.85
C THR A 114 -3.24 -12.64 -7.47
N THR A 115 -3.84 -11.51 -7.81
CA THR A 115 -3.18 -10.38 -8.47
C THR A 115 -3.46 -9.10 -7.70
N MET A 116 -2.56 -8.12 -7.85
CA MET A 116 -2.73 -6.76 -7.37
C MET A 116 -2.66 -5.81 -8.56
N THR A 117 -3.68 -4.98 -8.70
CA THR A 117 -3.71 -3.89 -9.69
C THR A 117 -3.87 -2.58 -8.98
N ASN A 118 -2.87 -1.69 -9.07
CA ASN A 118 -3.00 -0.30 -8.62
C ASN A 118 -3.10 0.59 -9.85
N ALA A 119 -4.21 1.29 -10.00
CA ALA A 119 -4.53 2.01 -11.24
C ALA A 119 -5.62 3.07 -11.02
N THR A 120 -5.80 3.92 -12.02
CA THR A 120 -6.90 4.88 -12.07
C THR A 120 -8.15 4.20 -12.63
N VAL A 121 -9.31 4.49 -12.05
CA VAL A 121 -10.62 4.07 -12.55
C VAL A 121 -10.97 4.91 -13.77
N ASP A 122 -10.97 4.31 -14.95
CA ASP A 122 -11.35 5.00 -16.19
C ASP A 122 -12.87 5.05 -16.35
N SER A 123 -13.56 3.94 -16.10
CA SER A 123 -15.02 3.86 -16.21
C SER A 123 -15.61 2.89 -15.19
N THR A 124 -16.89 3.09 -14.88
CA THR A 124 -17.66 2.24 -14.00
C THR A 124 -19.00 1.91 -14.63
N VAL A 125 -19.42 0.64 -14.54
CA VAL A 125 -20.74 0.19 -14.98
C VAL A 125 -21.36 -0.61 -13.83
N THR A 126 -22.50 -0.16 -13.35
CA THR A 126 -23.27 -0.90 -12.35
C THR A 126 -23.97 -2.10 -12.99
N SER A 127 -23.89 -3.25 -12.36
CA SER A 127 -24.54 -4.49 -12.76
C SER A 127 -25.34 -5.08 -11.61
N VAL A 128 -26.18 -6.08 -11.90
CA VAL A 128 -26.99 -6.77 -10.89
C VAL A 128 -26.11 -7.43 -9.81
N ASP A 129 -24.93 -7.92 -10.22
CA ASP A 129 -24.01 -8.66 -9.35
C ASP A 129 -22.90 -7.77 -8.75
N GLY A 130 -23.05 -6.44 -8.84
CA GLY A 130 -22.04 -5.50 -8.32
C GLY A 130 -21.69 -4.40 -9.32
N GLN A 131 -20.41 -4.08 -9.41
CA GLN A 131 -19.89 -3.03 -10.31
C GLN A 131 -18.73 -3.59 -11.14
N VAL A 132 -18.74 -3.29 -12.42
CA VAL A 132 -17.62 -3.52 -13.32
C VAL A 132 -16.87 -2.22 -13.51
N VAL A 133 -15.57 -2.24 -13.27
CA VAL A 133 -14.69 -1.07 -13.45
C VAL A 133 -13.58 -1.40 -14.45
N MET A 134 -13.23 -0.43 -15.28
CA MET A 134 -12.03 -0.48 -16.10
C MET A 134 -10.94 0.32 -15.40
N LEU A 135 -9.81 -0.32 -15.18
CA LEU A 135 -8.62 0.28 -14.57
C LEU A 135 -7.57 0.49 -15.64
N THR A 136 -7.04 1.73 -15.70
CA THR A 136 -5.94 2.10 -16.61
C THR A 136 -4.69 2.44 -15.82
N TYR A 137 -3.56 1.87 -16.21
CA TYR A 137 -2.24 2.10 -15.63
C TYR A 137 -1.18 2.15 -16.75
N LYS A 138 0.02 2.61 -16.41
CA LYS A 138 1.13 2.61 -17.36
C LYS A 138 1.47 1.17 -17.79
N GLY A 139 1.16 0.84 -19.03
CA GLY A 139 1.41 -0.49 -19.61
C GLY A 139 0.16 -1.34 -19.84
N GLY A 140 -1.05 -0.82 -19.57
CA GLY A 140 -2.27 -1.55 -19.94
C GLY A 140 -3.52 -1.16 -19.15
N GLU A 141 -4.51 -2.03 -19.29
CA GLU A 141 -5.79 -1.90 -18.63
C GLU A 141 -6.25 -3.23 -18.02
N LYS A 142 -7.16 -3.19 -17.08
CA LYS A 142 -7.80 -4.37 -16.48
C LYS A 142 -9.28 -4.13 -16.24
N LYS A 143 -10.07 -5.13 -16.63
CA LYS A 143 -11.49 -5.21 -16.27
C LYS A 143 -11.60 -5.87 -14.89
N ILE A 144 -12.19 -5.16 -13.95
CA ILE A 144 -12.40 -5.64 -12.58
C ILE A 144 -13.89 -5.80 -12.31
N ILE A 145 -14.27 -6.92 -11.72
CA ILE A 145 -15.62 -7.19 -11.24
C ILE A 145 -15.59 -7.05 -9.72
N ILE A 146 -16.28 -6.05 -9.18
CA ILE A 146 -16.40 -5.80 -7.74
C ILE A 146 -17.77 -6.33 -7.31
N GLY A 147 -17.77 -7.52 -6.75
CA GLY A 147 -18.99 -8.14 -6.22
C GLY A 147 -19.32 -7.66 -4.79
N PRO A 148 -20.49 -8.04 -4.27
CA PRO A 148 -20.95 -7.64 -2.92
C PRO A 148 -20.05 -8.15 -1.81
N ASP A 149 -19.30 -9.22 -2.04
CA ASP A 149 -18.40 -9.85 -1.05
C ASP A 149 -17.03 -9.16 -1.00
N ALA A 150 -16.73 -8.25 -1.92
CA ALA A 150 -15.46 -7.54 -1.94
C ALA A 150 -15.32 -6.61 -0.73
N GLN A 151 -14.20 -6.73 -0.01
CA GLN A 151 -13.88 -5.79 1.06
C GLN A 151 -13.46 -4.45 0.46
N ILE A 152 -14.17 -3.37 0.76
CA ILE A 152 -13.82 -2.04 0.27
C ILE A 152 -13.32 -1.19 1.43
N ILE A 153 -12.15 -0.59 1.24
CA ILE A 153 -11.48 0.30 2.18
C ILE A 153 -11.40 1.66 1.54
N TYR A 154 -11.94 2.66 2.22
CA TYR A 154 -11.88 4.05 1.76
C TYR A 154 -10.88 4.83 2.61
N ASN A 155 -9.82 5.34 1.97
CA ASN A 155 -8.82 6.16 2.65
C ASN A 155 -9.03 7.64 2.35
N VAL A 156 -8.84 8.45 3.36
CA VAL A 156 -8.87 9.91 3.29
C VAL A 156 -7.63 10.48 3.96
N VAL A 157 -7.28 11.70 3.60
CA VAL A 157 -6.28 12.44 4.37
C VAL A 157 -6.86 12.66 5.76
N GLY A 158 -6.16 12.16 6.76
CA GLY A 158 -6.48 12.35 8.16
C GLY A 158 -5.65 13.48 8.78
N ASP A 159 -5.85 13.68 10.05
CA ASP A 159 -5.05 14.59 10.86
C ASP A 159 -4.61 13.95 12.18
N LYS A 160 -3.87 14.70 12.99
CA LYS A 160 -3.33 14.17 14.27
C LYS A 160 -4.43 13.79 15.27
N SER A 161 -5.64 14.29 15.15
CA SER A 161 -6.76 13.92 16.03
C SER A 161 -7.29 12.50 15.75
N ASP A 162 -6.99 11.95 14.58
CA ASP A 162 -7.27 10.54 14.28
C ASP A 162 -6.35 9.59 15.06
N LEU A 163 -5.17 10.07 15.48
CA LEU A 163 -4.17 9.30 16.26
C LEU A 163 -4.57 9.29 17.74
N LYS A 164 -5.59 8.54 18.08
CA LYS A 164 -6.16 8.48 19.45
C LYS A 164 -6.09 7.07 20.02
N THR A 165 -6.04 6.98 21.34
CA THR A 165 -6.08 5.70 22.07
C THR A 165 -7.25 4.84 21.63
N GLY A 166 -7.00 3.55 21.39
CA GLY A 166 -7.97 2.58 20.89
C GLY A 166 -8.05 2.48 19.36
N ALA A 167 -7.48 3.42 18.61
CA ALA A 167 -7.48 3.36 17.16
C ALA A 167 -6.52 2.27 16.65
N SER A 168 -6.97 1.47 15.68
CA SER A 168 -6.13 0.53 14.95
C SER A 168 -5.14 1.27 14.06
N VAL A 169 -3.91 0.81 14.00
CA VAL A 169 -2.84 1.50 13.27
C VAL A 169 -1.98 0.53 12.46
N VAL A 170 -1.60 0.97 11.27
CA VAL A 170 -0.59 0.33 10.43
C VAL A 170 0.43 1.37 9.98
N ILE A 171 1.68 1.15 10.33
CA ILE A 171 2.82 1.96 9.88
C ILE A 171 3.66 1.11 8.95
N VAL A 172 3.91 1.62 7.74
CA VAL A 172 4.79 0.99 6.76
C VAL A 172 6.01 1.88 6.60
N GLY A 173 7.20 1.27 6.71
CA GLY A 173 8.45 2.01 6.58
C GLY A 173 8.85 2.74 7.87
N ALA A 174 8.49 2.20 9.05
CA ALA A 174 9.00 2.73 10.31
C ALA A 174 10.52 2.50 10.42
N ASN A 175 11.26 3.54 10.78
CA ASN A 175 12.70 3.44 10.98
C ASN A 175 12.98 3.07 12.43
N LYS A 176 13.66 1.94 12.66
CA LYS A 176 14.04 1.47 14.00
C LYS A 176 15.33 2.15 14.43
N ALA A 177 15.32 2.75 15.62
CA ALA A 177 16.50 3.33 16.25
C ALA A 177 17.28 2.27 17.07
N PRO A 178 18.57 2.52 17.40
CA PRO A 178 19.39 1.59 18.19
C PRO A 178 18.82 1.30 19.59
N ASP A 179 18.08 2.23 20.19
CA ASP A 179 17.41 2.07 21.48
C ASP A 179 16.12 1.25 21.42
N GLY A 180 15.75 0.75 20.22
CA GLY A 180 14.55 -0.04 19.99
C GLY A 180 13.30 0.78 19.69
N SER A 181 13.34 2.10 19.81
CA SER A 181 12.25 2.98 19.41
C SER A 181 12.11 3.06 17.87
N TYR A 182 11.02 3.64 17.42
CA TYR A 182 10.76 3.82 15.99
C TYR A 182 10.45 5.28 15.65
N SER A 183 10.69 5.67 14.40
CA SER A 183 10.20 6.92 13.84
C SER A 183 9.36 6.67 12.61
N ALA A 184 8.33 7.49 12.37
CA ALA A 184 7.43 7.36 11.24
C ALA A 184 7.03 8.71 10.63
N ALA A 185 7.13 8.80 9.30
CA ALA A 185 6.66 9.95 8.52
C ALA A 185 5.23 9.72 7.95
N ARG A 186 4.70 8.50 8.05
CA ARG A 186 3.34 8.15 7.65
C ARG A 186 2.74 7.18 8.64
N VAL A 187 1.47 7.42 8.99
CA VAL A 187 0.67 6.55 9.84
C VAL A 187 -0.68 6.32 9.16
N ASN A 188 -1.05 5.05 8.98
CA ASN A 188 -2.40 4.71 8.56
C ASN A 188 -3.18 4.33 9.82
N VAL A 189 -4.35 4.92 10.01
CA VAL A 189 -5.18 4.76 11.21
C VAL A 189 -6.61 4.38 10.84
N GLY A 190 -7.20 3.47 11.58
CA GLY A 190 -8.61 3.11 11.43
C GLY A 190 -9.52 4.16 12.07
N ARG A 191 -10.43 4.73 11.29
CA ARG A 191 -11.45 5.68 11.75
C ARG A 191 -12.73 4.92 12.09
N ASP A 192 -13.51 5.43 13.05
CA ASP A 192 -14.82 4.89 13.45
C ASP A 192 -14.80 3.40 13.80
N GLY A 193 -13.75 2.97 14.51
CA GLY A 193 -13.58 1.58 14.92
C GLY A 193 -13.12 0.62 13.81
N TYR A 194 -12.78 1.14 12.62
CA TYR A 194 -12.26 0.29 11.55
C TYR A 194 -10.92 -0.30 11.91
N VAL A 195 -10.80 -1.63 11.84
CA VAL A 195 -9.57 -2.38 12.16
C VAL A 195 -8.75 -2.59 10.90
N LEU A 196 -7.53 -2.05 10.90
CA LEU A 196 -6.53 -2.27 9.87
C LEU A 196 -5.78 -3.58 10.11
N ASN A 197 -5.46 -4.33 9.05
CA ASN A 197 -4.71 -5.58 9.09
C ASN A 197 -3.77 -5.75 7.88
#